data_42630fb0fa9c841b9e6a9c2915583955
#
_entry.id   42630fb0fa9c841b9e6a9c2915583955
#
_cell.length_a   1.000
_cell.length_b   1.000
_cell.length_c   1.000
_cell.angle_alpha   90.00
_cell.angle_beta   90.00
_cell.angle_gamma   90.00
#
_symmetry.space_group_name_H-M   'P 1'
#
loop_
_entity.id
_entity.type
_entity.pdbx_description
1 polymer ?
#
loop_
_entity_poly.entity_id
_entity_poly.type
_entity_poly.pdbx_seq_one_letter_code
_entity_poly.pdbx_strand_id
1 'polypeptide(L)'
;MIRFEHLSKTFQTKDGAFEALKDVSFEIEKGDIYGVIGYSGAGKSTLIRMVNALERPTSGKIFVEDKDIGSLSAKELRSLRKGIGMIFQQFNLLESKTIYDNVAIALKLNGTPKKDIETRVNELLEFVELSDKKSYYPGQL
;
A
#
# COMPACT_ATOMS: atom_id res chain seq x y z
N MET A 1 8.58 -7.39 -10.29
CA MET A 1 9.78 -6.53 -10.36
C MET A 1 9.39 -5.10 -10.04
N ILE A 2 10.17 -4.43 -9.20
CA ILE A 2 10.05 -3.00 -8.89
C ILE A 2 11.40 -2.36 -9.11
N ARG A 3 11.46 -1.26 -9.86
CA ARG A 3 12.72 -0.57 -10.17
C ARG A 3 12.58 0.92 -9.90
N PHE A 4 13.58 1.46 -9.22
CA PHE A 4 13.71 2.87 -8.89
C PHE A 4 14.88 3.46 -9.68
N GLU A 5 14.65 4.59 -10.35
CA GLU A 5 15.65 5.27 -11.18
C GLU A 5 15.79 6.72 -10.73
N HIS A 6 16.95 7.06 -10.16
CA HIS A 6 17.32 8.42 -9.76
C HIS A 6 16.23 9.12 -8.93
N LEU A 7 15.62 8.35 -8.01
CA LEU A 7 14.47 8.79 -7.24
C LEU A 7 14.87 9.78 -6.16
N SER A 8 14.29 10.98 -6.19
CA SER A 8 14.43 11.96 -5.12
C SER A 8 13.07 12.46 -4.65
N LYS A 9 13.01 12.80 -3.36
CA LYS A 9 11.82 13.40 -2.75
C LYS A 9 12.17 14.50 -1.78
N THR A 10 11.66 15.69 -2.07
CA THR A 10 11.76 16.85 -1.21
C THR A 10 10.36 17.30 -0.79
N PHE A 11 10.16 17.48 0.50
CA PHE A 11 8.96 18.07 1.08
C PHE A 11 9.23 19.54 1.41
N GLN A 12 8.26 20.39 1.10
CA GLN A 12 8.27 21.78 1.56
C GLN A 12 7.63 21.83 2.96
N THR A 13 8.38 22.31 3.93
CA THR A 13 7.94 22.49 5.33
C THR A 13 7.97 23.97 5.69
N LYS A 14 7.40 24.32 6.84
CA LYS A 14 7.45 25.70 7.37
C LYS A 14 8.88 26.14 7.67
N ASP A 15 9.75 25.20 7.99
CA ASP A 15 11.15 25.43 8.36
C ASP A 15 12.10 25.29 7.16
N GLY A 16 11.58 25.14 5.93
CA GLY A 16 12.35 24.99 4.70
C GLY A 16 12.13 23.67 3.98
N ALA A 17 12.95 23.38 2.99
CA ALA A 17 12.89 22.16 2.21
C ALA A 17 13.57 21.00 2.97
N PHE A 18 12.86 19.87 3.08
CA PHE A 18 13.39 18.63 3.65
C PHE A 18 13.51 17.56 2.58
N GLU A 19 14.74 17.14 2.30
CA GLU A 19 15.03 16.09 1.33
C GLU A 19 14.92 14.70 2.01
N ALA A 20 13.81 14.02 1.80
CA ALA A 20 13.53 12.72 2.40
C ALA A 20 14.21 11.57 1.66
N LEU A 21 14.41 11.69 0.35
CA LEU A 21 15.13 10.74 -0.50
C LEU A 21 16.01 11.50 -1.47
N LYS A 22 17.24 11.01 -1.69
CA LYS A 22 18.23 11.65 -2.54
C LYS A 22 18.85 10.63 -3.50
N ASP A 23 18.53 10.77 -4.79
CA ASP A 23 19.10 9.99 -5.90
C ASP A 23 19.17 8.49 -5.65
N VAL A 24 18.02 7.89 -5.27
CA VAL A 24 17.92 6.47 -4.93
C VAL A 24 17.66 5.66 -6.20
N SER A 25 18.54 4.70 -6.49
CA SER A 25 18.40 3.78 -7.62
C SER A 25 18.68 2.35 -7.19
N PHE A 26 17.71 1.45 -7.38
CA PHE A 26 17.85 0.01 -7.15
C PHE A 26 16.67 -0.75 -7.76
N GLU A 27 16.79 -2.07 -7.79
CA GLU A 27 15.77 -2.98 -8.30
C GLU A 27 15.46 -4.08 -7.31
N ILE A 28 14.20 -4.51 -7.29
CA ILE A 28 13.69 -5.64 -6.51
C ILE A 28 13.09 -6.62 -7.51
N GLU A 29 13.62 -7.82 -7.56
CA GLU A 29 13.18 -8.83 -8.50
C GLU A 29 11.86 -9.49 -8.03
N LYS A 30 11.24 -10.22 -8.96
CA LYS A 30 10.03 -10.98 -8.63
C LYS A 30 10.39 -12.16 -7.71
N GLY A 31 9.72 -12.21 -6.57
CA GLY A 31 9.92 -13.27 -5.57
C GLY A 31 10.83 -12.86 -4.42
N ASP A 32 11.48 -11.70 -4.50
CA ASP A 32 12.34 -11.20 -3.43
C ASP A 32 11.56 -10.81 -2.18
N ILE A 33 12.21 -10.99 -1.04
CA ILE A 33 11.88 -10.35 0.22
C ILE A 33 12.93 -9.27 0.48
N TYR A 34 12.56 -8.01 0.32
CA TYR A 34 13.47 -6.88 0.39
C TYR A 34 13.24 -6.05 1.67
N GLY A 35 14.30 -5.88 2.47
CA GLY A 35 14.26 -5.12 3.71
C GLY A 35 14.78 -3.68 3.53
N VAL A 36 14.00 -2.69 3.96
CA VAL A 36 14.40 -1.28 4.00
C VAL A 36 14.64 -0.88 5.46
N ILE A 37 15.90 -0.66 5.82
CA ILE A 37 16.31 -0.29 7.17
C ILE A 37 16.81 1.16 7.23
N GLY A 38 16.77 1.75 8.41
CA GLY A 38 17.24 3.12 8.67
C GLY A 38 16.57 3.73 9.89
N TYR A 39 17.09 4.86 10.35
CA TYR A 39 16.54 5.61 11.48
C TYR A 39 15.14 6.14 11.24
N SER A 40 14.44 6.56 12.30
CA SER A 40 13.17 7.30 12.16
C SER A 40 13.41 8.57 11.33
N GLY A 41 12.50 8.86 10.41
CA GLY A 41 12.64 9.99 9.48
C GLY A 41 13.53 9.74 8.24
N ALA A 42 14.19 8.58 8.11
CA ALA A 42 15.07 8.26 6.97
C ALA A 42 14.37 8.02 5.62
N GLY A 43 13.10 8.37 5.47
CA GLY A 43 12.38 8.26 4.19
C GLY A 43 11.79 6.88 3.87
N LYS A 44 11.94 5.86 4.73
CA LYS A 44 11.47 4.49 4.47
C LYS A 44 9.99 4.41 4.08
N SER A 45 9.13 5.02 4.88
CA SER A 45 7.68 5.03 4.61
C SER A 45 7.34 5.83 3.35
N THR A 46 8.10 6.88 3.05
CA THR A 46 7.98 7.66 1.82
C THR A 46 8.29 6.80 0.61
N LEU A 47 9.40 6.05 0.65
CA LEU A 47 9.79 5.13 -0.41
C LEU A 47 8.71 4.07 -0.69
N ILE A 48 8.22 3.41 0.36
CA ILE A 48 7.17 2.38 0.23
C ILE A 48 5.87 2.98 -0.35
N ARG A 49 5.47 4.17 0.09
CA ARG A 49 4.26 4.85 -0.42
C ARG A 49 4.37 5.25 -1.89
N MET A 50 5.57 5.40 -2.41
CA MET A 50 5.77 5.72 -3.82
C MET A 50 5.51 4.53 -4.74
N VAL A 51 5.73 3.29 -4.29
CA VAL A 51 5.50 2.08 -5.10
C VAL A 51 4.04 1.97 -5.57
N ASN A 52 3.10 2.45 -4.77
CA ASN A 52 1.68 2.45 -5.12
C ASN A 52 1.15 3.86 -5.48
N ALA A 53 2.07 4.81 -5.73
CA ALA A 53 1.76 6.21 -6.05
C ALA A 53 0.84 6.92 -5.02
N LEU A 54 0.90 6.53 -3.73
CA LEU A 54 0.33 7.32 -2.63
C LEU A 54 1.18 8.55 -2.34
N GLU A 55 2.46 8.50 -2.68
CA GLU A 55 3.38 9.61 -2.67
C GLU A 55 4.02 9.72 -4.06
N ARG A 56 4.25 10.94 -4.54
CA ARG A 56 4.93 11.17 -5.83
C ARG A 56 6.36 11.64 -5.61
N PRO A 57 7.32 11.15 -6.39
CA PRO A 57 8.68 11.68 -6.35
C PRO A 57 8.74 13.13 -6.81
N THR A 58 9.74 13.86 -6.36
CA THR A 58 10.08 15.19 -6.89
C THR A 58 10.81 15.05 -8.22
N SER A 59 11.67 14.03 -8.34
CA SER A 59 12.36 13.65 -9.58
C SER A 59 12.63 12.15 -9.62
N GLY A 60 13.03 11.64 -10.78
CA GLY A 60 13.26 10.22 -11.01
C GLY A 60 11.98 9.47 -11.38
N LYS A 61 12.09 8.15 -11.52
CA LYS A 61 11.01 7.27 -11.96
C LYS A 61 10.91 6.02 -11.11
N ILE A 62 9.71 5.46 -11.07
CA ILE A 62 9.44 4.16 -10.44
C ILE A 62 8.69 3.31 -11.45
N PHE A 63 9.19 2.11 -11.63
CA PHE A 63 8.57 1.11 -12.48
C PHE A 63 8.05 -0.05 -11.62
N VAL A 64 6.82 -0.45 -11.86
CA VAL A 64 6.20 -1.64 -11.28
C VAL A 64 5.74 -2.52 -12.44
N GLU A 65 6.27 -3.73 -12.53
CA GLU A 65 6.04 -4.63 -13.67
C GLU A 65 6.28 -3.93 -15.02
N ASP A 66 7.43 -3.24 -15.14
CA ASP A 66 7.88 -2.46 -16.30
C ASP A 66 7.01 -1.25 -16.68
N LYS A 67 6.00 -0.91 -15.87
CA LYS A 67 5.17 0.27 -16.07
C LYS A 67 5.69 1.45 -15.26
N ASP A 68 6.04 2.54 -15.92
CA ASP A 68 6.34 3.82 -15.24
C ASP A 68 5.06 4.33 -14.57
N ILE A 69 5.00 4.24 -13.23
CA ILE A 69 3.82 4.61 -12.46
C ILE A 69 3.52 6.10 -12.48
N GLY A 70 4.53 6.92 -12.78
CA GLY A 70 4.39 8.38 -12.93
C GLY A 70 3.59 8.78 -14.16
N SER A 71 3.62 7.96 -15.21
CA SER A 71 2.93 8.18 -16.48
C SER A 71 1.50 7.64 -16.53
N LEU A 72 1.10 6.83 -15.53
CA LEU A 72 -0.20 6.16 -15.52
C LEU A 72 -1.35 7.14 -15.26
N SER A 73 -2.44 6.96 -16.02
CA SER A 73 -3.72 7.62 -15.75
C SER A 73 -4.33 7.16 -14.42
N ALA A 74 -5.28 7.93 -13.91
CA ALA A 74 -5.98 7.59 -12.67
C ALA A 74 -6.70 6.22 -12.73
N LYS A 75 -7.14 5.79 -13.91
CA LYS A 75 -7.77 4.47 -14.12
C LYS A 75 -6.72 3.35 -14.03
N GLU A 76 -5.59 3.53 -14.67
CA GLU A 76 -4.48 2.56 -14.66
C GLU A 76 -3.85 2.44 -13.28
N LEU A 77 -3.67 3.55 -12.55
CA LEU A 77 -3.22 3.53 -11.16
C LEU A 77 -4.19 2.77 -10.24
N ARG A 78 -5.50 2.93 -10.43
CA ARG A 78 -6.48 2.12 -9.67
C ARG A 78 -6.35 0.63 -9.99
N SER A 79 -6.10 0.29 -11.26
CA SER A 79 -5.88 -1.10 -11.67
C SER A 79 -4.58 -1.66 -11.07
N LEU A 80 -3.49 -0.90 -11.11
CA LEU A 80 -2.21 -1.28 -10.51
C LEU A 80 -2.35 -1.55 -9.01
N ARG A 81 -2.99 -0.65 -8.28
CA ARG A 81 -3.19 -0.76 -6.82
C ARG A 81 -3.99 -1.98 -6.39
N LYS A 82 -4.83 -2.56 -7.25
CA LYS A 82 -5.54 -3.81 -6.95
C LYS A 82 -4.60 -5.02 -6.82
N GLY A 83 -3.43 -4.97 -7.47
CA GLY A 83 -2.39 -5.99 -7.37
C GLY A 83 -1.38 -5.76 -6.25
N ILE A 84 -1.48 -4.63 -5.50
CA ILE A 84 -0.54 -4.27 -4.45
C ILE A 84 -1.23 -4.33 -3.08
N GLY A 85 -0.85 -5.29 -2.25
CA GLY A 85 -1.22 -5.31 -0.84
C GLY A 85 -0.31 -4.37 -0.03
N MET A 86 -0.88 -3.58 0.87
CA MET A 86 -0.12 -2.69 1.76
C MET A 86 -0.61 -2.81 3.20
N ILE A 87 0.33 -3.06 4.12
CA ILE A 87 0.08 -3.00 5.55
C ILE A 87 0.54 -1.62 6.03
N PHE A 88 -0.38 -0.84 6.58
CA PHE A 88 -0.11 0.52 7.06
C PHE A 88 0.36 0.51 8.51
N GLN A 89 1.15 1.52 8.91
CA GLN A 89 1.55 1.72 10.31
C GLN A 89 0.35 2.02 11.21
N GLN A 90 -0.62 2.76 10.71
CA GLN A 90 -1.94 2.91 11.32
C GLN A 90 -2.87 1.93 10.64
N PHE A 91 -3.78 1.34 11.38
CA PHE A 91 -4.64 0.25 10.88
C PHE A 91 -5.43 0.60 9.62
N ASN A 92 -5.76 1.87 9.41
CA ASN A 92 -6.51 2.40 8.25
C ASN A 92 -7.82 1.64 8.01
N LEU A 93 -8.46 1.24 9.09
CA LEU A 93 -9.76 0.60 9.05
C LEU A 93 -10.87 1.64 8.88
N LEU A 94 -11.94 1.24 8.22
CA LEU A 94 -13.16 2.01 8.12
C LEU A 94 -13.94 1.85 9.43
N GLU A 95 -13.88 2.86 10.31
CA GLU A 95 -14.50 2.84 11.63
C GLU A 95 -16.04 2.63 11.58
N SER A 96 -16.68 3.08 10.50
CA SER A 96 -18.12 2.91 10.26
C SER A 96 -18.51 1.55 9.69
N LYS A 97 -17.57 0.63 9.53
CA LYS A 97 -17.74 -0.71 8.97
C LYS A 97 -17.35 -1.75 9.99
N THR A 98 -18.04 -2.90 9.94
CA THR A 98 -17.67 -4.06 10.77
C THR A 98 -16.31 -4.64 10.35
N ILE A 99 -15.74 -5.49 11.19
CA ILE A 99 -14.52 -6.24 10.86
C ILE A 99 -14.73 -7.07 9.61
N TYR A 100 -15.87 -7.74 9.47
CA TYR A 100 -16.25 -8.44 8.26
C TYR A 100 -16.20 -7.54 7.02
N ASP A 101 -16.82 -6.37 7.08
CA ASP A 101 -16.86 -5.44 5.95
C ASP A 101 -15.51 -4.83 5.61
N ASN A 102 -14.65 -4.59 6.60
CA ASN A 102 -13.28 -4.14 6.41
C ASN A 102 -12.43 -5.18 5.65
N VAL A 103 -12.59 -6.47 5.95
CA VAL A 103 -11.92 -7.55 5.22
C VAL A 103 -12.54 -7.73 3.83
N ALA A 104 -13.86 -7.66 3.73
CA ALA A 104 -14.60 -7.87 2.49
C ALA A 104 -14.36 -6.79 1.42
N ILE A 105 -13.98 -5.56 1.81
CA ILE A 105 -13.89 -4.42 0.89
C ILE A 105 -12.92 -4.66 -0.26
N ALA A 106 -11.78 -5.28 -0.01
CA ALA A 106 -10.79 -5.60 -1.05
C ALA A 106 -11.36 -6.55 -2.11
N LEU A 107 -12.09 -7.57 -1.68
CA LEU A 107 -12.74 -8.53 -2.56
C LEU A 107 -13.88 -7.88 -3.37
N LYS A 108 -14.68 -7.02 -2.71
CA LYS A 108 -15.74 -6.22 -3.37
C LYS A 108 -15.17 -5.31 -4.47
N LEU A 109 -14.06 -4.61 -4.19
CA LEU A 109 -13.39 -3.74 -5.16
C LEU A 109 -12.79 -4.49 -6.34
N ASN A 110 -12.43 -5.75 -6.14
CA ASN A 110 -11.93 -6.63 -7.22
C ASN A 110 -13.05 -7.29 -8.03
N GLY A 111 -14.31 -7.08 -7.67
CA GLY A 111 -15.45 -7.64 -8.38
C GLY A 111 -15.72 -9.13 -8.08
N THR A 112 -15.24 -9.62 -6.93
CA THR A 112 -15.47 -11.00 -6.50
C THR A 112 -16.96 -11.24 -6.27
N PRO A 113 -17.53 -12.38 -6.72
CA PRO A 113 -18.92 -12.73 -6.48
C PRO A 113 -19.27 -12.77 -4.99
N LYS A 114 -20.48 -12.33 -4.62
CA LYS A 114 -20.90 -12.22 -3.22
C LYS A 114 -20.72 -13.51 -2.42
N LYS A 115 -21.04 -14.66 -3.01
CA LYS A 115 -20.90 -15.98 -2.38
C LYS A 115 -19.44 -16.28 -2.02
N ASP A 116 -18.53 -15.97 -2.94
CA ASP A 116 -17.10 -16.25 -2.74
C ASP A 116 -16.49 -15.28 -1.71
N ILE A 117 -17.00 -14.03 -1.65
CA ILE A 117 -16.60 -13.06 -0.63
C ILE A 117 -16.92 -13.60 0.76
N GLU A 118 -18.13 -14.11 0.99
CA GLU A 118 -18.54 -14.62 2.30
C GLU A 118 -17.65 -15.78 2.75
N THR A 119 -17.43 -16.75 1.88
CA THR A 119 -16.57 -17.89 2.14
C THR A 119 -15.16 -17.41 2.48
N ARG A 120 -14.56 -16.56 1.63
CA ARG A 120 -13.19 -16.13 1.81
C ARG A 120 -12.98 -15.27 3.04
N VAL A 121 -13.91 -14.38 3.37
CA VAL A 121 -13.82 -13.56 4.58
C VAL A 121 -13.91 -14.41 5.84
N ASN A 122 -14.80 -15.39 5.89
CA ASN A 122 -14.89 -16.29 7.04
C ASN A 122 -13.61 -17.12 7.22
N GLU A 123 -13.04 -17.69 6.16
CA GLU A 123 -11.74 -18.38 6.20
C GLU A 123 -10.62 -17.50 6.75
N LEU A 124 -10.54 -16.25 6.29
CA LEU A 124 -9.51 -15.30 6.74
C LEU A 124 -9.68 -14.92 8.21
N LEU A 125 -10.92 -14.69 8.66
CA LEU A 125 -11.21 -14.38 10.06
C LEU A 125 -10.93 -15.57 10.98
N GLU A 126 -11.20 -16.78 10.52
CA GLU A 126 -10.84 -18.00 11.23
C GLU A 126 -9.32 -18.16 11.35
N PHE A 127 -8.60 -17.95 10.25
CA PHE A 127 -7.14 -18.01 10.22
C PHE A 127 -6.45 -17.07 11.22
N VAL A 128 -7.04 -15.89 11.48
CA VAL A 128 -6.52 -14.92 12.46
C VAL A 128 -7.26 -14.94 13.80
N GLU A 129 -8.07 -15.97 14.07
CA GLU A 129 -8.81 -16.17 15.32
C GLU A 129 -9.77 -15.02 15.68
N LEU A 130 -10.40 -14.40 14.67
CA LEU A 130 -11.35 -13.29 14.82
C LEU A 130 -12.79 -13.64 14.37
N SER A 131 -13.14 -14.91 14.25
CA SER A 131 -14.46 -15.35 13.78
C SER A 131 -15.63 -14.83 14.63
N ASP A 132 -15.42 -14.75 15.95
CA ASP A 132 -16.41 -14.25 16.92
C ASP A 132 -16.53 -12.72 16.90
N LYS A 133 -15.58 -12.02 16.31
CA LYS A 133 -15.51 -10.55 16.22
C LYS A 133 -16.00 -9.98 14.88
N LYS A 134 -16.44 -10.83 13.95
CA LYS A 134 -16.80 -10.40 12.59
C LYS A 134 -17.84 -9.29 12.52
N SER A 135 -18.77 -9.21 13.48
CA SER A 135 -19.80 -8.18 13.58
C SER A 135 -19.37 -6.94 14.38
N TYR A 136 -18.20 -6.96 15.01
CA TYR A 136 -17.68 -5.84 15.79
C TYR A 136 -17.16 -4.74 14.85
N TYR A 137 -17.12 -3.53 15.39
CA TYR A 137 -16.49 -2.37 14.75
C TYR A 137 -15.04 -2.21 15.23
N PRO A 138 -14.15 -1.58 14.46
CA PRO A 138 -12.74 -1.42 14.84
C PRO A 138 -12.51 -0.89 16.24
N GLY A 139 -13.26 0.13 16.66
CA GLY A 139 -13.16 0.72 18.00
C GLY A 139 -13.60 -0.21 19.16
N GLN A 140 -14.08 -1.42 18.86
CA GLN A 140 -14.46 -2.43 19.87
C GLN A 140 -13.37 -3.50 20.04
N LEU A 141 -12.29 -3.44 19.27
CA LEU A 141 -11.10 -4.32 19.40
C LEU A 141 -9.95 -3.61 20.21
#